data_d161efe4118c9eb2c6ba53a1c26b3d1d
#
_entry.id   d161efe4118c9eb2c6ba53a1c26b3d1d
#
_cell.length_a   1.000
_cell.length_b   1.000
_cell.length_c   1.000
_cell.angle_alpha   90.00
_cell.angle_beta   90.00
_cell.angle_gamma   90.00
#
_symmetry.space_group_name_H-M   'P 1'
#
loop_
_entity.id
_entity.type
_entity.pdbx_description
1 polymer ?
#
loop_
_entity_poly.entity_id
_entity_poly.type
_entity_poly.pdbx_seq_one_letter_code
_entity_poly.pdbx_strand_id
1 'polypeptide(L)'
;MAATIIKNGLIHDAVHREAYVADILLADGKIAAIGGGLTAPADAAVFDADGLEVYPGFVDAHTHIGLDGYGIGYEGCDYNEMNDIWTPQLRAIDGINPRDPSLADARRAGVTCVCTGPGSANVLGGTFPVSYTHLRAHETSQDL
;
A
#
# COMPACT_ATOMS: atom_id res chain seq x y z
N MET A 1 13.93 -1.98 16.29
CA MET A 1 13.30 -0.63 16.09
C MET A 1 12.57 -0.30 17.37
N ALA A 2 12.43 1.00 17.72
CA ALA A 2 11.65 1.40 18.88
C ALA A 2 10.20 0.91 18.72
N ALA A 3 9.60 0.47 19.83
CA ALA A 3 8.21 0.06 19.84
C ALA A 3 7.29 1.30 19.74
N THR A 4 6.08 1.11 19.21
CA THR A 4 5.02 2.12 19.22
C THR A 4 3.74 1.49 19.74
N ILE A 5 3.03 2.17 20.58
CA ILE A 5 1.69 1.76 21.02
C ILE A 5 0.65 2.79 20.58
N ILE A 6 -0.38 2.31 19.91
CA ILE A 6 -1.58 3.07 19.57
C ILE A 6 -2.63 2.72 20.65
N LYS A 7 -3.16 3.72 21.34
CA LYS A 7 -4.07 3.55 22.46
C LYS A 7 -5.49 3.95 22.07
N ASN A 8 -6.49 3.26 22.62
CA ASN A 8 -7.90 3.66 22.61
C ASN A 8 -8.56 3.77 21.23
N GLY A 9 -7.98 3.19 20.18
CA GLY A 9 -8.52 3.29 18.82
C GLY A 9 -9.77 2.42 18.60
N LEU A 10 -10.71 2.88 17.77
CA LEU A 10 -11.83 2.06 17.29
C LEU A 10 -11.31 1.21 16.11
N ILE A 11 -11.06 -0.08 16.38
CA ILE A 11 -10.36 -0.98 15.46
C ILE A 11 -11.33 -1.65 14.48
N HIS A 12 -11.00 -1.57 13.18
CA HIS A 12 -11.64 -2.28 12.08
C HIS A 12 -10.63 -3.25 11.47
N ASP A 13 -10.60 -4.49 11.90
CA ASP A 13 -9.51 -5.44 11.57
C ASP A 13 -9.85 -6.46 10.48
N ALA A 14 -10.96 -6.33 9.80
CA ALA A 14 -11.45 -7.27 8.79
C ALA A 14 -11.64 -8.74 9.25
N VAL A 15 -11.38 -9.05 10.52
CA VAL A 15 -11.60 -10.36 11.14
C VAL A 15 -12.91 -10.35 11.91
N HIS A 16 -13.16 -9.28 12.67
CA HIS A 16 -14.38 -9.09 13.43
C HIS A 16 -15.40 -8.31 12.62
N ARG A 17 -16.66 -8.69 12.74
CA ARG A 17 -17.76 -8.02 12.03
C ARG A 17 -18.00 -6.60 12.57
N GLU A 18 -17.87 -6.43 13.87
CA GLU A 18 -18.11 -5.17 14.58
C GLU A 18 -16.77 -4.55 14.98
N ALA A 19 -16.64 -3.24 14.83
CA ALA A 19 -15.50 -2.53 15.34
C ALA A 19 -15.47 -2.53 16.87
N TYR A 20 -14.30 -2.51 17.45
CA TYR A 20 -14.11 -2.55 18.90
C TYR A 20 -12.97 -1.64 19.34
N VAL A 21 -13.07 -1.10 20.57
CA VAL A 21 -12.02 -0.24 21.12
C VAL A 21 -10.89 -1.11 21.68
N ALA A 22 -9.67 -0.86 21.21
CA ALA A 22 -8.47 -1.55 21.69
C ALA A 22 -7.21 -0.73 21.50
N ASP A 23 -6.11 -1.23 22.08
CA ASP A 23 -4.75 -0.78 21.85
C ASP A 23 -4.07 -1.67 20.81
N ILE A 24 -3.10 -1.13 20.07
CA ILE A 24 -2.23 -1.88 19.15
C ILE A 24 -0.79 -1.64 19.56
N LEU A 25 -0.05 -2.71 19.84
CA LEU A 25 1.40 -2.66 20.05
C LEU A 25 2.13 -3.03 18.75
N LEU A 26 2.95 -2.13 18.28
CA LEU A 26 3.83 -2.32 17.15
C LEU A 26 5.26 -2.52 17.66
N ALA A 27 5.89 -3.61 17.26
CA ALA A 27 7.29 -3.91 17.57
C ALA A 27 7.95 -4.59 16.38
N ASP A 28 9.19 -4.24 16.11
CA ASP A 28 10.00 -4.82 15.03
C ASP A 28 9.33 -4.81 13.65
N GLY A 29 8.56 -3.73 13.38
CA GLY A 29 7.84 -3.56 12.11
C GLY A 29 6.60 -4.45 11.94
N LYS A 30 6.11 -5.04 13.03
CA LYS A 30 4.93 -5.92 13.04
C LYS A 30 3.93 -5.48 14.10
N ILE A 31 2.68 -5.88 13.93
CA ILE A 31 1.66 -5.85 14.99
C ILE A 31 2.00 -6.98 15.95
N ALA A 32 2.51 -6.61 17.13
CA ALA A 32 2.88 -7.58 18.17
C ALA A 32 1.66 -8.03 19.01
N ALA A 33 0.71 -7.13 19.25
CA ALA A 33 -0.52 -7.43 19.98
C ALA A 33 -1.61 -6.42 19.64
N ILE A 34 -2.88 -6.89 19.74
CA ILE A 34 -4.08 -6.05 19.75
C ILE A 34 -4.91 -6.47 20.97
N GLY A 35 -5.35 -5.52 21.79
CA GLY A 35 -6.18 -5.80 22.97
C GLY A 35 -6.33 -4.60 23.89
N GLY A 36 -7.21 -4.71 24.87
CA GLY A 36 -7.40 -3.63 25.84
C GLY A 36 -6.30 -3.58 26.90
N GLY A 37 -5.88 -2.37 27.27
CA GLY A 37 -4.96 -2.16 28.40
C GLY A 37 -3.54 -2.68 28.17
N LEU A 38 -3.06 -2.70 26.92
CA LEU A 38 -1.70 -3.16 26.62
C LEU A 38 -0.66 -2.25 27.29
N THR A 39 0.41 -2.88 27.77
CA THR A 39 1.63 -2.20 28.24
C THR A 39 2.69 -2.22 27.16
N ALA A 40 3.38 -1.10 26.98
CA ALA A 40 4.50 -0.98 26.07
C ALA A 40 5.81 -0.79 26.85
N PRO A 41 6.97 -1.08 26.23
CA PRO A 41 8.26 -0.69 26.77
C PRO A 41 8.29 0.80 27.15
N ALA A 42 9.10 1.14 28.16
CA ALA A 42 9.15 2.52 28.68
C ALA A 42 9.62 3.57 27.65
N ASP A 43 10.35 3.13 26.63
CA ASP A 43 10.85 3.94 25.52
C ASP A 43 9.96 3.90 24.27
N ALA A 44 8.81 3.25 24.32
CA ALA A 44 7.88 3.18 23.21
C ALA A 44 7.24 4.54 22.93
N ALA A 45 7.09 4.87 21.64
CA ALA A 45 6.25 5.99 21.23
C ALA A 45 4.78 5.67 21.52
N VAL A 46 4.06 6.64 22.08
CA VAL A 46 2.63 6.50 22.38
C VAL A 46 1.83 7.40 21.46
N PHE A 47 0.86 6.83 20.76
CA PHE A 47 -0.13 7.56 19.97
C PHE A 47 -1.51 7.31 20.56
N ASP A 48 -2.18 8.36 21.03
CA ASP A 48 -3.55 8.26 21.51
C ASP A 48 -4.53 8.42 20.34
N ALA A 49 -5.29 7.38 20.07
CA ALA A 49 -6.28 7.29 19.01
C ALA A 49 -7.72 7.36 19.57
N ASP A 50 -7.90 7.92 20.76
CA ASP A 50 -9.26 8.12 21.30
C ASP A 50 -10.11 8.96 20.34
N GLY A 51 -11.30 8.45 20.02
CA GLY A 51 -12.20 9.06 19.03
C GLY A 51 -11.78 8.90 17.56
N LEU A 52 -10.68 8.18 17.27
CA LEU A 52 -10.25 7.87 15.91
C LEU A 52 -10.58 6.43 15.53
N GLU A 53 -10.89 6.24 14.26
CA GLU A 53 -11.06 4.92 13.64
C GLU A 53 -9.73 4.42 13.09
N VAL A 54 -9.40 3.16 13.34
CA VAL A 54 -8.15 2.53 12.93
C VAL A 54 -8.43 1.39 11.96
N TYR A 55 -7.90 1.50 10.76
CA TYR A 55 -8.05 0.52 9.69
C TYR A 55 -6.69 -0.10 9.33
N PRO A 56 -6.67 -1.34 8.81
CA PRO A 56 -5.52 -1.83 8.06
C PRO A 56 -5.22 -0.90 6.88
N GLY A 57 -3.96 -0.84 6.44
CA GLY A 57 -3.63 -0.13 5.21
C GLY A 57 -4.43 -0.68 4.03
N PHE A 58 -5.01 0.20 3.23
CA PHE A 58 -5.80 -0.20 2.07
C PHE A 58 -4.90 -0.80 0.98
N VAL A 59 -5.46 -1.78 0.27
CA VAL A 59 -4.83 -2.41 -0.90
C VAL A 59 -5.61 -1.97 -2.14
N ASP A 60 -4.95 -1.27 -3.05
CA ASP A 60 -5.50 -0.99 -4.37
C ASP A 60 -5.10 -2.12 -5.34
N ALA A 61 -6.07 -2.94 -5.69
CA ALA A 61 -5.85 -4.15 -6.49
C ALA A 61 -5.68 -3.87 -7.98
N HIS A 62 -5.93 -2.64 -8.45
CA HIS A 62 -5.77 -2.28 -9.86
C HIS A 62 -5.51 -0.78 -10.01
N THR A 63 -4.30 -0.42 -10.38
CA THR A 63 -3.89 0.97 -10.60
C THR A 63 -2.79 1.08 -11.66
N HIS A 64 -2.43 2.29 -12.05
CA HIS A 64 -1.32 2.60 -12.94
C HIS A 64 -0.28 3.52 -12.28
N ILE A 65 -0.32 3.62 -10.96
CA ILE A 65 0.63 4.42 -10.16
C ILE A 65 2.06 4.04 -10.51
N GLY A 66 2.89 5.04 -10.77
CA GLY A 66 4.28 4.88 -11.16
C GLY A 66 4.52 4.70 -12.66
N LEU A 67 3.44 4.54 -13.45
CA LEU A 67 3.50 4.42 -14.92
C LEU A 67 2.83 5.61 -15.63
N ASP A 68 2.15 6.48 -14.89
CA ASP A 68 1.30 7.56 -15.45
C ASP A 68 1.98 8.94 -15.44
N GLY A 69 3.22 9.06 -15.00
CA GLY A 69 3.98 10.30 -14.99
C GLY A 69 3.25 11.44 -14.27
N TYR A 70 3.21 11.39 -12.96
CA TYR A 70 2.50 12.32 -12.07
C TYR A 70 2.57 13.78 -12.51
N GLY A 71 1.42 14.38 -12.82
CA GLY A 71 1.28 15.79 -13.13
C GLY A 71 1.79 16.23 -14.50
N ILE A 72 2.29 15.31 -15.35
CA ILE A 72 2.80 15.64 -16.70
C ILE A 72 1.67 15.61 -17.74
N GLY A 73 0.59 14.87 -17.45
CA GLY A 73 -0.50 14.66 -18.40
C GLY A 73 -0.21 13.54 -19.38
N TYR A 74 -0.80 13.61 -20.57
CA TYR A 74 -0.73 12.54 -21.57
C TYR A 74 0.72 12.13 -21.93
N GLU A 75 1.63 13.09 -21.99
CA GLU A 75 3.04 12.85 -22.33
C GLU A 75 3.78 12.02 -21.27
N GLY A 76 3.25 11.96 -20.07
CA GLY A 76 3.81 11.14 -18.99
C GLY A 76 3.25 9.72 -18.92
N CYS A 77 2.18 9.44 -19.67
CA CYS A 77 1.50 8.15 -19.62
C CYS A 77 2.30 7.07 -20.36
N ASP A 78 2.78 6.08 -19.63
CA ASP A 78 3.57 4.95 -20.18
C ASP A 78 3.00 3.59 -19.74
N TYR A 79 1.68 3.50 -19.68
CA TYR A 79 1.02 2.27 -19.23
C TYR A 79 0.28 1.52 -20.36
N ASN A 80 0.26 2.04 -21.62
CA ASN A 80 -0.30 1.33 -22.77
C ASN A 80 0.73 1.26 -23.90
N GLU A 81 0.90 0.08 -24.47
CA GLU A 81 1.67 -0.07 -25.71
C GLU A 81 0.83 0.42 -26.89
N MET A 82 1.39 1.36 -27.67
CA MET A 82 0.69 2.02 -28.76
C MET A 82 0.89 1.33 -30.12
N ASN A 83 1.91 0.49 -30.27
CA ASN A 83 2.28 -0.13 -31.54
C ASN A 83 1.79 -1.56 -31.65
N ASP A 84 1.61 -2.27 -30.55
CA ASP A 84 1.16 -3.65 -30.51
C ASP A 84 0.16 -3.85 -29.37
N ILE A 85 -1.00 -4.37 -29.71
CA ILE A 85 -2.08 -4.65 -28.73
C ILE A 85 -1.90 -5.99 -28.00
N TRP A 86 -0.88 -6.75 -28.36
CA TRP A 86 -0.61 -8.09 -27.83
C TRP A 86 0.82 -8.19 -27.30
N THR A 87 1.00 -7.84 -26.05
CA THR A 87 2.32 -7.70 -25.43
C THR A 87 2.44 -8.45 -24.10
N PRO A 88 2.17 -9.78 -24.08
CA PRO A 88 2.19 -10.58 -22.84
C PRO A 88 3.58 -10.66 -22.18
N GLN A 89 4.63 -10.38 -22.93
CA GLN A 89 6.01 -10.41 -22.48
C GLN A 89 6.42 -9.19 -21.67
N LEU A 90 5.63 -8.11 -21.71
CA LEU A 90 5.96 -6.90 -20.95
C LEU A 90 5.73 -7.09 -19.46
N ARG A 91 6.56 -6.45 -18.67
CA ARG A 91 6.48 -6.47 -17.22
C ARG A 91 6.43 -5.03 -16.73
N ALA A 92 5.34 -4.65 -16.08
CA ALA A 92 5.21 -3.29 -15.59
C ALA A 92 6.30 -2.90 -14.57
N ILE A 93 6.88 -3.88 -13.87
CA ILE A 93 8.00 -3.64 -12.93
C ILE A 93 9.20 -2.95 -13.61
N ASP A 94 9.41 -3.18 -14.91
CA ASP A 94 10.53 -2.61 -15.65
C ASP A 94 10.30 -1.13 -15.99
N GLY A 95 9.03 -0.66 -15.99
CA GLY A 95 8.64 0.72 -16.30
C GLY A 95 8.25 1.57 -15.09
N ILE A 96 8.04 0.95 -13.92
CA ILE A 96 7.61 1.69 -12.74
C ILE A 96 8.68 2.70 -12.30
N ASN A 97 8.25 3.95 -12.14
CA ASN A 97 9.05 4.99 -11.49
C ASN A 97 8.88 4.90 -9.96
N PRO A 98 9.85 4.37 -9.20
CA PRO A 98 9.73 4.25 -7.75
C PRO A 98 9.77 5.60 -7.01
N ARG A 99 10.05 6.68 -7.71
CA ARG A 99 10.06 8.05 -7.18
C ARG A 99 8.82 8.85 -7.57
N ASP A 100 7.83 8.20 -8.18
CA ASP A 100 6.59 8.88 -8.56
C ASP A 100 5.90 9.46 -7.32
N PRO A 101 5.60 10.76 -7.28
CA PRO A 101 4.95 11.40 -6.14
C PRO A 101 3.59 10.79 -5.78
N SER A 102 2.88 10.20 -6.75
CA SER A 102 1.59 9.54 -6.52
C SER A 102 1.68 8.39 -5.51
N LEU A 103 2.83 7.70 -5.41
CA LEU A 103 3.07 6.69 -4.39
C LEU A 103 3.03 7.28 -2.97
N ALA A 104 3.62 8.47 -2.80
CA ALA A 104 3.60 9.16 -1.52
C ALA A 104 2.20 9.69 -1.18
N ASP A 105 1.45 10.16 -2.17
CA ASP A 105 0.09 10.64 -2.00
C ASP A 105 -0.87 9.49 -1.66
N ALA A 106 -0.77 8.36 -2.35
CA ALA A 106 -1.51 7.14 -2.03
C ALA A 106 -1.27 6.70 -0.58
N ARG A 107 0.00 6.68 -0.13
CA ARG A 107 0.34 6.35 1.25
C ARG A 107 -0.25 7.33 2.26
N ARG A 108 -0.23 8.63 1.99
CA ARG A 108 -0.85 9.64 2.85
C ARG A 108 -2.36 9.47 2.95
N ALA A 109 -2.99 8.95 1.89
CA ALA A 109 -4.40 8.61 1.86
C ALA A 109 -4.73 7.24 2.48
N GLY A 110 -3.73 6.52 3.02
CA GLY A 110 -3.91 5.22 3.68
C GLY A 110 -3.80 4.00 2.77
N VAL A 111 -3.48 4.18 1.48
CA VAL A 111 -3.20 3.07 0.57
C VAL A 111 -1.74 2.65 0.76
N THR A 112 -1.53 1.43 1.27
CA THR A 112 -0.20 0.93 1.64
C THR A 112 0.36 -0.08 0.65
N CYS A 113 -0.50 -0.67 -0.18
CA CYS A 113 -0.13 -1.66 -1.18
C CYS A 113 -0.91 -1.40 -2.46
N VAL A 114 -0.26 -1.51 -3.60
CA VAL A 114 -0.86 -1.32 -4.91
C VAL A 114 -0.46 -2.45 -5.86
N CYS A 115 -1.41 -2.93 -6.66
CA CYS A 115 -1.16 -3.77 -7.81
C CYS A 115 -1.19 -2.86 -9.05
N THR A 116 -0.03 -2.46 -9.53
CA THR A 116 0.10 -1.49 -10.62
C THR A 116 0.53 -2.17 -11.91
N GLY A 117 0.09 -1.69 -13.04
CA GLY A 117 0.43 -2.36 -14.28
C GLY A 117 -0.11 -1.71 -15.55
N PRO A 118 -0.03 -2.42 -16.67
CA PRO A 118 -0.46 -1.92 -17.96
C PRO A 118 -1.91 -1.48 -17.97
N GLY A 119 -2.20 -0.47 -18.80
CA GLY A 119 -3.56 0.02 -19.00
C GLY A 119 -4.43 -0.93 -19.81
N SER A 120 -5.74 -0.67 -19.80
CA SER A 120 -6.76 -1.55 -20.42
C SER A 120 -6.98 -1.29 -21.91
N ALA A 121 -6.14 -0.47 -22.56
CA ALA A 121 -6.26 -0.21 -23.99
C ALA A 121 -5.71 -1.37 -24.86
N ASN A 122 -4.83 -2.19 -24.30
CA ASN A 122 -4.26 -3.35 -24.98
C ASN A 122 -5.08 -4.61 -24.68
N VAL A 123 -5.16 -5.53 -25.65
CA VAL A 123 -5.84 -6.82 -25.48
C VAL A 123 -5.13 -7.68 -24.44
N LEU A 124 -3.77 -7.64 -24.45
CA LEU A 124 -2.93 -8.28 -23.46
C LEU A 124 -1.69 -7.40 -23.22
N GLY A 125 -1.67 -6.68 -22.09
CA GLY A 125 -0.68 -5.64 -21.81
C GLY A 125 0.54 -6.09 -21.02
N GLY A 126 0.57 -7.34 -20.52
CA GLY A 126 1.69 -7.84 -19.72
C GLY A 126 1.34 -8.10 -18.26
N THR A 127 2.36 -8.14 -17.39
CA THR A 127 2.22 -8.55 -15.99
C THR A 127 2.20 -7.35 -15.04
N PHE A 128 1.42 -7.50 -13.96
CA PHE A 128 1.28 -6.55 -12.87
C PHE A 128 2.16 -6.96 -11.69
N PRO A 129 3.09 -6.13 -11.23
CA PRO A 129 3.72 -6.30 -9.93
C PRO A 129 2.84 -5.76 -8.81
N VAL A 130 3.03 -6.33 -7.63
CA VAL A 130 2.52 -5.76 -6.38
C VAL A 130 3.63 -4.92 -5.74
N SER A 131 3.33 -3.69 -5.39
CA SER A 131 4.26 -2.78 -4.77
C SER A 131 3.69 -2.21 -3.47
N TYR A 132 4.54 -2.09 -2.46
CA TYR A 132 4.22 -1.28 -1.28
C TYR A 132 4.52 0.19 -1.55
N THR A 133 3.62 1.07 -1.14
CA THR A 133 3.73 2.52 -1.37
C THR A 133 4.89 3.19 -0.60
N HIS A 134 5.60 2.43 0.26
CA HIS A 134 6.85 2.87 0.90
C HIS A 134 8.13 2.54 0.10
N LEU A 135 7.99 2.28 -1.22
CA LEU A 135 9.07 2.13 -2.19
C LEU A 135 9.83 0.77 -2.17
N ARG A 136 9.13 -0.32 -1.93
CA ARG A 136 9.65 -1.67 -2.22
C ARG A 136 8.71 -2.36 -3.19
N ALA A 137 9.15 -2.53 -4.43
CA ALA A 137 8.47 -3.36 -5.41
C ALA A 137 8.87 -4.83 -5.20
N HIS A 138 7.90 -5.74 -5.24
CA HIS A 138 8.12 -7.17 -5.33
C HIS A 138 8.00 -7.62 -6.78
N GLU A 139 8.93 -8.42 -7.24
CA GLU A 139 9.04 -8.77 -8.66
C GLU A 139 7.89 -9.65 -9.18
N THR A 140 7.20 -10.39 -8.32
CA THR A 140 6.04 -11.22 -8.72
C THR A 140 5.12 -11.51 -7.54
N SER A 141 3.87 -11.90 -7.84
CA SER A 141 2.91 -12.45 -6.86
C SER A 141 3.36 -13.80 -6.24
N GLN A 142 4.51 -14.34 -6.64
CA GLN A 142 5.07 -15.60 -6.13
C GLN A 142 6.01 -15.38 -4.93
N ASP A 143 6.34 -14.13 -4.61
CA ASP A 143 7.23 -13.76 -3.50
C ASP A 143 6.45 -13.35 -2.22
N LEU A 144 5.15 -13.69 -2.14
CA LEU A 144 4.27 -13.49 -0.99
C LEU A 144 4.14 -14.77 -0.16
#